data_e5e1fa97efef0bc2bd97befe72375f3b
#
_entry.id   e5e1fa97efef0bc2bd97befe72375f3b
#
_cell.length_a   1.000
_cell.length_b   1.000
_cell.length_c   1.000
_cell.angle_alpha   90.00
_cell.angle_beta   90.00
_cell.angle_gamma   90.00
#
_symmetry.space_group_name_H-M   'P 1'
#
loop_
_entity.id
_entity.type
_entity.pdbx_description
1 polymer ?
#
loop_
_entity_poly.entity_id
_entity_poly.type
_entity_poly.pdbx_seq_one_letter_code
_entity_poly.pdbx_strand_id
1 'polypeptide(L)'
;MMATFIATASSKLSDLMEGGKVRKTEEEMDKILVQAQNFYQETATLEGRGRFPGQDKYNMAVGGYTTELDLMNDLENFSTFDSQVGENWCSIFGIAHEEAPMPSGALFVNDTVAAEIKCDACAEIRYAGHDDWQYKFGGNALLSPFQDGHYIYVVIPGSGSGESAEPPILYIADAESPKYLNKLLQF
;
A
#
# COMPACT_ATOMS: atom_id res chain seq x y z
N MET A 1 -8.62 -20.97 0.30
CA MET A 1 -8.99 -19.71 -0.37
C MET A 1 -7.93 -19.36 -1.40
N MET A 2 -8.34 -18.97 -2.57
CA MET A 2 -7.44 -18.53 -3.63
C MET A 2 -7.34 -17.01 -3.60
N ALA A 3 -6.13 -16.46 -3.44
CA ALA A 3 -5.92 -15.03 -3.54
C ALA A 3 -5.95 -14.59 -5.01
N THR A 4 -6.59 -13.48 -5.29
CA THR A 4 -6.65 -12.92 -6.64
C THR A 4 -5.81 -11.64 -6.70
N PHE A 5 -4.86 -11.62 -7.64
CA PHE A 5 -4.04 -10.44 -7.95
C PHE A 5 -4.64 -9.77 -9.19
N ILE A 6 -5.08 -8.54 -9.04
CA ILE A 6 -5.67 -7.78 -10.15
C ILE A 6 -4.77 -6.57 -10.44
N ALA A 7 -4.24 -6.53 -11.64
CA ALA A 7 -3.52 -5.37 -12.15
C ALA A 7 -4.50 -4.44 -12.88
N THR A 8 -4.50 -3.18 -12.50
CA THR A 8 -5.37 -2.15 -13.10
C THR A 8 -4.61 -1.19 -14.04
N ALA A 9 -3.32 -1.41 -14.21
CA ALA A 9 -2.49 -0.61 -15.12
C ALA A 9 -3.03 -0.66 -16.56
N SER A 10 -3.17 0.50 -17.18
CA SER A 10 -3.59 0.64 -18.57
C SER A 10 -2.44 0.33 -19.51
N SER A 11 -2.73 -0.36 -20.65
CA SER A 11 -1.74 -0.57 -21.72
C SER A 11 -1.23 0.74 -22.34
N LYS A 12 -2.00 1.81 -22.29
CA LYS A 12 -1.59 3.14 -22.76
C LYS A 12 -0.47 3.75 -21.92
N LEU A 13 -0.34 3.35 -20.67
CA LEU A 13 0.72 3.82 -19.78
C LEU A 13 2.10 3.37 -20.28
N SER A 14 2.20 2.14 -20.79
CA SER A 14 3.45 1.61 -21.36
C SER A 14 3.95 2.42 -22.58
N ASP A 15 3.04 3.05 -23.32
CA ASP A 15 3.37 3.91 -24.46
C ASP A 15 3.78 5.33 -24.04
N LEU A 16 3.31 5.80 -22.88
CA LEU A 16 3.55 7.15 -22.34
C LEU A 16 4.74 7.22 -21.37
N MET A 17 5.12 6.10 -20.77
CA MET A 17 6.21 5.98 -19.82
C MET A 17 7.29 5.04 -20.36
N GLU A 18 8.48 5.14 -19.80
CA GLU A 18 9.55 4.19 -20.10
C GLU A 18 9.11 2.77 -19.70
N GLY A 19 8.77 1.95 -20.67
CA GLY A 19 8.16 0.63 -20.49
C GLY A 19 8.94 -0.31 -19.55
N GLY A 20 10.27 -0.14 -19.47
CA GLY A 20 11.12 -0.88 -18.52
C GLY A 20 10.86 -0.51 -17.07
N LYS A 21 10.61 0.76 -16.78
CA LYS A 21 10.29 1.22 -15.42
C LYS A 21 8.91 0.75 -14.99
N VAL A 22 7.93 0.83 -15.88
CA VAL A 22 6.57 0.32 -15.61
C VAL A 22 6.61 -1.16 -15.28
N ARG A 23 7.28 -1.97 -16.10
CA ARG A 23 7.40 -3.41 -15.85
C ARG A 23 8.09 -3.72 -14.53
N LYS A 24 9.17 -3.01 -14.21
CA LYS A 24 9.86 -3.18 -12.93
C LYS A 24 8.95 -2.82 -11.76
N THR A 25 8.21 -1.73 -11.85
CA THR A 25 7.25 -1.32 -10.82
C THR A 25 6.18 -2.40 -10.61
N GLU A 26 5.63 -2.96 -11.68
CA GLU A 26 4.67 -4.05 -11.60
C GLU A 26 5.25 -5.31 -10.92
N GLU A 27 6.49 -5.68 -11.26
CA GLU A 27 7.20 -6.80 -10.63
C GLU A 27 7.46 -6.56 -9.14
N GLU A 28 7.82 -5.34 -8.76
CA GLU A 28 8.02 -4.98 -7.34
C GLU A 28 6.69 -4.98 -6.58
N MET A 29 5.61 -4.47 -7.18
CA MET A 29 4.27 -4.54 -6.59
C MET A 29 3.81 -5.99 -6.40
N ASP A 30 4.11 -6.89 -7.33
CA ASP A 30 3.82 -8.33 -7.17
C ASP A 30 4.54 -8.93 -5.96
N LYS A 31 5.79 -8.54 -5.71
CA LYS A 31 6.51 -8.95 -4.51
C LYS A 31 5.84 -8.44 -3.24
N ILE A 32 5.36 -7.20 -3.25
CA ILE A 32 4.63 -6.61 -2.13
C ILE A 32 3.35 -7.42 -1.86
N LEU A 33 2.58 -7.74 -2.91
CA LEU A 33 1.35 -8.53 -2.77
C LEU A 33 1.62 -9.95 -2.26
N VAL A 34 2.70 -10.59 -2.70
CA VAL A 34 3.10 -11.90 -2.18
C VAL A 34 3.41 -11.83 -0.67
N GLN A 35 4.12 -10.81 -0.23
CA GLN A 35 4.40 -10.64 1.21
C GLN A 35 3.14 -10.30 2.01
N ALA A 36 2.24 -9.51 1.45
CA ALA A 36 0.94 -9.24 2.05
C ALA A 36 0.10 -10.52 2.20
N GLN A 37 0.08 -11.36 1.17
CA GLN A 37 -0.60 -12.65 1.21
C GLN A 37 -0.01 -13.57 2.28
N ASN A 38 1.32 -13.65 2.39
CA ASN A 38 1.98 -14.42 3.42
C ASN A 38 1.62 -13.91 4.82
N PHE A 39 1.62 -12.61 5.03
CA PHE A 39 1.21 -12.00 6.30
C PHE A 39 -0.24 -12.32 6.64
N TYR A 40 -1.13 -12.22 5.66
CA TYR A 40 -2.55 -12.57 5.83
C TYR A 40 -2.73 -14.02 6.27
N GLN A 41 -2.03 -14.95 5.63
CA GLN A 41 -2.10 -16.38 5.96
C GLN A 41 -1.50 -16.68 7.34
N GLU A 42 -0.40 -16.05 7.71
CA GLU A 42 0.20 -16.19 9.03
C GLU A 42 -0.75 -15.71 10.12
N THR A 43 -1.34 -14.53 9.94
CA THR A 43 -2.29 -13.98 10.91
C THR A 43 -3.57 -14.80 10.98
N ALA A 44 -4.06 -15.32 9.85
CA ALA A 44 -5.20 -16.24 9.84
C ALA A 44 -4.93 -17.52 10.65
N THR A 45 -3.72 -18.05 10.55
CA THR A 45 -3.32 -19.26 11.29
C THR A 45 -3.16 -18.98 12.79
N LEU A 46 -2.57 -17.84 13.15
CA LEU A 46 -2.25 -17.51 14.55
C LEU A 46 -3.45 -16.92 15.30
N GLU A 47 -4.26 -16.12 14.62
CA GLU A 47 -5.32 -15.30 15.21
C GLU A 47 -6.74 -15.77 14.85
N GLY A 48 -6.84 -16.74 13.94
CA GLY A 48 -8.11 -17.28 13.45
C GLY A 48 -8.75 -16.49 12.31
N ARG A 49 -8.29 -15.26 12.03
CA ARG A 49 -8.68 -14.43 10.89
C ARG A 49 -7.48 -13.74 10.30
N GLY A 50 -7.43 -13.73 8.96
CA GLY A 50 -6.39 -13.00 8.23
C GLY A 50 -6.61 -11.49 8.31
N ARG A 51 -5.52 -10.78 8.44
CA ARG A 51 -5.43 -9.32 8.34
C ARG A 51 -4.23 -8.93 7.51
N PHE A 52 -4.25 -7.73 6.97
CA PHE A 52 -3.12 -7.17 6.24
C PHE A 52 -2.19 -6.37 7.15
N PRO A 53 -0.95 -6.11 6.71
CA PRO A 53 -0.06 -5.22 7.46
C PRO A 53 -0.74 -3.90 7.81
N GLY A 54 -0.55 -3.45 9.04
CA GLY A 54 -1.15 -2.22 9.57
C GLY A 54 -2.51 -2.38 10.22
N GLN A 55 -3.20 -3.48 10.01
CA GLN A 55 -4.46 -3.74 10.68
C GLN A 55 -4.21 -4.36 12.06
N ASP A 56 -4.84 -3.84 13.10
CA ASP A 56 -4.94 -4.52 14.40
C ASP A 56 -5.95 -5.67 14.33
N LYS A 57 -6.99 -5.49 13.53
CA LYS A 57 -8.03 -6.49 13.27
C LYS A 57 -8.48 -6.41 11.81
N TYR A 58 -8.99 -7.54 11.27
CA TYR A 58 -9.46 -7.65 9.89
C TYR A 58 -10.52 -6.60 9.48
N ASN A 59 -11.27 -6.09 10.43
CA ASN A 59 -12.35 -5.11 10.20
C ASN A 59 -11.95 -3.66 10.50
N MET A 60 -10.65 -3.37 10.56
CA MET A 60 -10.12 -2.02 10.70
C MET A 60 -9.52 -1.53 9.39
N ALA A 61 -9.78 -0.28 9.03
CA ALA A 61 -9.17 0.35 7.88
C ALA A 61 -7.71 0.68 8.13
N VAL A 62 -6.91 0.66 7.08
CA VAL A 62 -5.59 1.31 7.04
C VAL A 62 -5.66 2.40 5.97
N GLY A 63 -5.29 3.62 6.33
CA GLY A 63 -5.51 4.78 5.48
C GLY A 63 -6.90 5.39 5.66
N GLY A 64 -7.28 6.28 4.77
CA GLY A 64 -8.48 7.12 4.89
C GLY A 64 -9.76 6.54 4.30
N TYR A 65 -9.74 5.33 3.75
CA TYR A 65 -10.90 4.74 3.07
C TYR A 65 -11.55 3.64 3.90
N THR A 66 -12.87 3.66 3.96
CA THR A 66 -13.67 2.62 4.59
C THR A 66 -14.50 1.83 3.57
N THR A 67 -14.63 2.34 2.36
CA THR A 67 -15.33 1.67 1.26
C THR A 67 -14.47 1.66 0.00
N GLU A 68 -14.64 0.61 -0.78
CA GLU A 68 -13.95 0.48 -2.07
C GLU A 68 -14.41 1.56 -3.06
N LEU A 69 -15.67 1.96 -3.00
CA LEU A 69 -16.23 2.99 -3.88
C LEU A 69 -15.54 4.34 -3.69
N ASP A 70 -15.31 4.76 -2.44
CA ASP A 70 -14.64 6.03 -2.15
C ASP A 70 -13.20 6.02 -2.64
N LEU A 71 -12.50 4.90 -2.42
CA LEU A 71 -11.15 4.71 -2.94
C LEU A 71 -11.10 4.78 -4.47
N MET A 72 -12.01 4.10 -5.16
CA MET A 72 -12.04 4.08 -6.63
C MET A 72 -12.35 5.47 -7.21
N ASN A 73 -13.24 6.23 -6.58
CA ASN A 73 -13.55 7.60 -6.99
C ASN A 73 -12.32 8.51 -6.88
N ASP A 74 -11.57 8.41 -5.80
CA ASP A 74 -10.34 9.17 -5.63
C ASP A 74 -9.26 8.71 -6.62
N LEU A 75 -9.12 7.40 -6.80
CA LEU A 75 -8.11 6.81 -7.68
C LEU A 75 -8.30 7.20 -9.16
N GLU A 76 -9.55 7.40 -9.61
CA GLU A 76 -9.83 7.86 -10.97
C GLU A 76 -9.20 9.23 -11.29
N ASN A 77 -9.00 10.06 -10.27
CA ASN A 77 -8.43 11.40 -10.40
C ASN A 77 -7.00 11.49 -9.88
N PHE A 78 -6.47 10.43 -9.31
CA PHE A 78 -5.13 10.37 -8.72
C PHE A 78 -4.06 9.98 -9.75
N SER A 79 -3.94 10.78 -10.80
CA SER A 79 -3.00 10.52 -11.92
C SER A 79 -1.55 10.85 -11.59
N THR A 80 -1.33 11.84 -10.74
CA THR A 80 -0.04 12.16 -10.12
C THR A 80 -0.26 12.33 -8.63
N PHE A 81 0.78 12.12 -7.83
CA PHE A 81 0.64 12.24 -6.38
C PHE A 81 0.10 13.63 -6.01
N ASP A 82 -1.01 13.64 -5.34
CA ASP A 82 -1.68 14.83 -4.80
C ASP A 82 -1.74 14.72 -3.29
N SER A 83 -1.32 15.76 -2.59
CA SER A 83 -1.29 15.76 -1.14
C SER A 83 -2.67 15.57 -0.49
N GLN A 84 -3.75 16.02 -1.13
CA GLN A 84 -5.10 15.84 -0.60
C GLN A 84 -5.55 14.38 -0.65
N VAL A 85 -5.39 13.73 -1.81
CA VAL A 85 -5.71 12.31 -1.96
C VAL A 85 -4.65 11.45 -1.29
N GLY A 86 -3.39 11.82 -1.42
CA GLY A 86 -2.25 11.13 -0.79
C GLY A 86 -2.34 11.07 0.74
N GLU A 87 -3.05 12.02 1.37
CA GLU A 87 -3.34 11.96 2.80
C GLU A 87 -4.10 10.71 3.24
N ASN A 88 -4.82 10.07 2.36
CA ASN A 88 -5.55 8.84 2.63
C ASN A 88 -4.69 7.57 2.47
N TRP A 89 -3.49 7.69 1.94
CA TRP A 89 -2.59 6.58 1.67
C TRP A 89 -1.46 6.49 2.69
N CYS A 90 -0.98 5.28 2.92
CA CYS A 90 0.15 4.99 3.79
C CYS A 90 1.36 4.58 2.98
N SER A 91 2.56 4.95 3.40
CA SER A 91 3.78 4.41 2.80
C SER A 91 4.03 2.98 3.26
N ILE A 92 4.42 2.10 2.33
CA ILE A 92 4.84 0.75 2.67
C ILE A 92 6.23 0.77 3.32
N PHE A 93 7.17 1.54 2.76
CA PHE A 93 8.56 1.53 3.18
C PHE A 93 9.04 2.83 3.84
N GLY A 94 8.17 3.79 3.99
CA GLY A 94 8.55 5.05 4.62
C GLY A 94 9.48 5.94 3.81
N ILE A 95 9.56 5.75 2.51
CA ILE A 95 10.41 6.54 1.63
C ILE A 95 9.62 7.71 1.09
N ALA A 96 10.16 8.91 1.27
CA ALA A 96 9.63 10.13 0.70
C ALA A 96 10.39 10.53 -0.54
N HIS A 97 9.71 11.25 -1.38
CA HIS A 97 10.27 11.96 -2.51
C HIS A 97 10.13 13.47 -2.27
N GLU A 98 11.05 14.27 -2.80
CA GLU A 98 11.01 15.74 -2.61
C GLU A 98 9.70 16.38 -3.11
N GLU A 99 9.11 15.83 -4.16
CA GLU A 99 7.87 16.32 -4.78
C GLU A 99 6.62 15.55 -4.32
N ALA A 100 6.79 14.33 -3.84
CA ALA A 100 5.75 13.55 -3.20
C ALA A 100 5.96 13.66 -1.68
N PRO A 101 5.20 14.50 -0.98
CA PRO A 101 5.35 14.61 0.46
C PRO A 101 5.15 13.21 1.07
N MET A 102 5.99 12.91 2.07
CA MET A 102 5.87 11.63 2.76
C MET A 102 4.41 11.37 3.10
N PRO A 103 3.84 10.26 2.61
CA PRO A 103 2.61 9.80 3.21
C PRO A 103 2.94 9.64 4.68
N SER A 104 2.15 10.28 5.45
CA SER A 104 2.24 10.43 6.86
C SER A 104 2.96 9.36 7.62
N GLY A 105 3.91 9.78 8.38
CA GLY A 105 4.57 8.98 9.36
C GLY A 105 5.48 7.90 8.84
N ALA A 106 5.78 8.00 7.59
CA ALA A 106 6.74 7.12 6.99
C ALA A 106 8.09 7.24 7.68
N LEU A 107 8.49 6.19 8.34
CA LEU A 107 9.85 5.99 8.79
C LEU A 107 10.63 5.34 7.64
N PHE A 108 11.83 5.78 7.37
CA PHE A 108 12.70 5.08 6.44
C PHE A 108 13.04 3.69 6.99
N VAL A 109 13.03 2.70 6.13
CA VAL A 109 13.13 1.30 6.54
C VAL A 109 14.50 0.90 7.06
N ASN A 110 15.55 1.65 6.82
CA ASN A 110 16.88 1.11 6.98
C ASN A 110 17.90 1.98 7.63
N ASP A 111 17.54 3.00 8.35
CA ASP A 111 18.62 3.83 8.82
C ASP A 111 18.44 4.37 10.22
N THR A 112 19.52 4.44 10.92
CA THR A 112 19.64 5.27 12.11
C THR A 112 19.19 6.72 11.90
N VAL A 113 19.20 7.18 10.65
CA VAL A 113 18.66 8.48 10.22
C VAL A 113 17.12 8.46 10.13
N ALA A 114 16.54 7.32 9.87
CA ALA A 114 15.10 7.15 9.71
C ALA A 114 14.29 7.45 10.97
N ALA A 115 14.87 7.21 12.12
CA ALA A 115 14.21 7.52 13.39
C ALA A 115 14.03 9.02 13.65
N GLU A 116 14.74 9.86 12.90
CA GLU A 116 14.72 11.32 13.08
C GLU A 116 13.79 12.04 12.10
N ILE A 117 13.37 11.37 11.03
CA ILE A 117 12.49 11.99 10.02
C ILE A 117 11.05 11.53 10.26
N LYS A 118 10.41 12.16 11.21
CA LYS A 118 8.95 12.06 11.37
C LYS A 118 8.29 13.14 10.53
N CYS A 119 7.25 12.74 9.80
CA CYS A 119 6.32 13.72 9.28
C CYS A 119 5.39 14.18 10.43
N ASP A 120 5.73 15.27 11.09
CA ASP A 120 4.94 15.80 12.20
C ASP A 120 3.54 16.30 11.77
N ALA A 121 3.36 16.54 10.48
CA ALA A 121 2.07 16.95 9.90
C ALA A 121 1.16 15.77 9.58
N CYS A 122 1.61 14.56 9.84
CA CYS A 122 0.95 13.36 9.37
C CYS A 122 0.12 12.70 10.49
N ALA A 123 -1.11 12.29 10.19
CA ALA A 123 -1.97 11.65 11.17
C ALA A 123 -1.41 10.29 11.61
N GLU A 124 -1.44 10.00 12.91
CA GLU A 124 -0.92 8.75 13.52
C GLU A 124 -1.44 7.48 12.84
N ILE A 125 -2.66 7.49 12.37
CA ILE A 125 -3.30 6.36 11.69
C ILE A 125 -2.50 5.84 10.47
N ARG A 126 -1.64 6.67 9.94
CA ARG A 126 -0.86 6.36 8.74
C ARG A 126 0.51 5.76 9.04
N TYR A 127 0.86 5.59 10.31
CA TYR A 127 2.01 4.79 10.74
C TYR A 127 1.70 3.29 10.79
N ALA A 128 0.43 2.95 10.75
CA ALA A 128 0.01 1.58 10.83
C ALA A 128 0.65 0.76 9.70
N GLY A 129 1.30 -0.32 10.05
CA GLY A 129 1.84 -1.28 9.11
C GLY A 129 3.31 -1.17 8.76
N HIS A 130 3.97 -0.09 9.10
CA HIS A 130 5.39 0.06 8.80
C HIS A 130 6.23 -1.09 9.39
N ASP A 131 6.03 -1.41 10.65
CA ASP A 131 6.74 -2.50 11.34
C ASP A 131 6.40 -3.87 10.73
N ASP A 132 5.14 -4.09 10.37
CA ASP A 132 4.69 -5.32 9.72
C ASP A 132 5.34 -5.48 8.35
N TRP A 133 5.38 -4.43 7.55
CA TRP A 133 6.05 -4.42 6.25
C TRP A 133 7.56 -4.61 6.39
N GLN A 134 8.17 -3.91 7.33
CA GLN A 134 9.60 -4.04 7.62
C GLN A 134 9.96 -5.47 8.00
N TYR A 135 9.15 -6.10 8.84
CA TYR A 135 9.31 -7.50 9.21
C TYR A 135 9.26 -8.42 7.97
N LYS A 136 8.28 -8.22 7.08
CA LYS A 136 8.12 -9.04 5.87
C LYS A 136 9.23 -8.88 4.85
N PHE A 137 9.87 -7.75 4.80
CA PHE A 137 10.98 -7.47 3.88
C PHE A 137 12.37 -7.55 4.53
N GLY A 138 12.45 -8.00 5.78
CA GLY A 138 13.72 -8.14 6.50
C GLY A 138 14.48 -6.83 6.66
N GLY A 139 13.76 -5.70 6.73
CA GLY A 139 14.34 -4.38 6.83
C GLY A 139 14.81 -3.78 5.49
N ASN A 140 14.55 -4.43 4.37
CA ASN A 140 14.98 -3.96 3.03
C ASN A 140 13.79 -3.36 2.28
N ALA A 141 13.88 -2.06 1.97
CA ALA A 141 12.87 -1.39 1.16
C ALA A 141 13.00 -1.76 -0.32
N LEU A 142 11.85 -1.88 -0.99
CA LEU A 142 11.80 -1.85 -2.44
C LEU A 142 11.69 -0.40 -2.91
N LEU A 143 12.55 -0.02 -3.82
CA LEU A 143 12.58 1.33 -4.38
C LEU A 143 11.88 1.35 -5.72
N SER A 144 10.98 2.32 -5.91
CA SER A 144 10.42 2.56 -7.24
C SER A 144 11.52 2.96 -8.22
N PRO A 145 11.47 2.47 -9.47
CA PRO A 145 12.40 2.90 -10.51
C PRO A 145 12.12 4.32 -11.01
N PHE A 146 10.99 4.91 -10.64
CA PHE A 146 10.66 6.29 -10.93
C PHE A 146 11.26 7.22 -9.88
N GLN A 147 11.72 8.39 -10.31
CA GLN A 147 12.35 9.36 -9.42
C GLN A 147 11.38 9.82 -8.31
N ASP A 148 10.14 10.08 -8.70
CA ASP A 148 9.09 10.57 -7.80
C ASP A 148 8.20 9.44 -7.26
N GLY A 149 8.57 8.19 -7.57
CA GLY A 149 7.83 7.01 -7.18
C GLY A 149 8.22 6.48 -5.81
N HIS A 150 7.23 6.06 -5.06
CA HIS A 150 7.36 5.19 -3.89
C HIS A 150 6.07 4.39 -3.71
N TYR A 151 6.15 3.27 -3.00
CA TYR A 151 4.99 2.39 -2.83
C TYR A 151 4.13 2.82 -1.66
N ILE A 152 2.85 3.00 -1.95
CA ILE A 152 1.81 3.40 -1.00
C ILE A 152 0.72 2.33 -0.98
N TYR A 153 -0.04 2.26 0.12
CA TYR A 153 -1.12 1.30 0.26
C TYR A 153 -2.25 1.81 1.13
N VAL A 154 -3.39 1.16 0.99
CA VAL A 154 -4.54 1.27 1.88
C VAL A 154 -5.16 -0.10 2.05
N VAL A 155 -5.90 -0.29 3.15
CA VAL A 155 -6.69 -1.48 3.38
C VAL A 155 -8.14 -1.07 3.63
N ILE A 156 -9.02 -1.55 2.77
CA ILE A 156 -10.46 -1.45 2.99
C ILE A 156 -10.82 -2.50 4.05
N PRO A 157 -11.48 -2.12 5.15
CA PRO A 157 -11.77 -3.05 6.24
C PRO A 157 -12.67 -4.19 5.80
N GLY A 158 -12.43 -5.37 6.33
CA GLY A 158 -13.37 -6.47 6.26
C GLY A 158 -14.64 -6.15 7.06
N SER A 159 -15.69 -6.92 6.85
CA SER A 159 -16.98 -6.71 7.49
C SER A 159 -17.58 -8.01 8.01
N GLY A 160 -18.68 -7.89 8.75
CA GLY A 160 -19.42 -9.04 9.25
C GLY A 160 -18.71 -9.78 10.38
N SER A 161 -19.25 -10.92 10.73
CA SER A 161 -18.74 -11.81 11.77
C SER A 161 -19.12 -13.27 11.51
N GLY A 162 -18.41 -14.21 12.14
CA GLY A 162 -18.69 -15.63 11.97
C GLY A 162 -18.48 -16.09 10.52
N GLU A 163 -19.41 -16.89 10.02
CA GLU A 163 -19.34 -17.42 8.65
C GLU A 163 -19.67 -16.38 7.57
N SER A 164 -20.32 -15.28 7.94
CA SER A 164 -20.65 -14.18 7.05
C SER A 164 -19.59 -13.06 7.02
N ALA A 165 -18.44 -13.27 7.63
CA ALA A 165 -17.38 -12.29 7.62
C ALA A 165 -16.74 -12.18 6.23
N GLU A 166 -16.64 -10.95 5.75
CA GLU A 166 -15.94 -10.62 4.51
C GLU A 166 -14.50 -10.19 4.83
N PRO A 167 -13.53 -10.70 4.07
CA PRO A 167 -12.12 -10.33 4.29
C PRO A 167 -11.86 -8.87 3.90
N PRO A 168 -10.81 -8.26 4.46
CA PRO A 168 -10.33 -6.96 4.01
C PRO A 168 -9.75 -7.03 2.60
N ILE A 169 -9.66 -5.87 1.94
CA ILE A 169 -9.06 -5.72 0.61
C ILE A 169 -7.85 -4.80 0.71
N LEU A 170 -6.73 -5.25 0.20
CA LEU A 170 -5.51 -4.45 0.11
C LEU A 170 -5.39 -3.81 -1.26
N TYR A 171 -5.15 -2.51 -1.29
CA TYR A 171 -4.74 -1.77 -2.49
C TYR A 171 -3.34 -1.23 -2.31
N ILE A 172 -2.51 -1.40 -3.32
CA ILE A 172 -1.18 -0.81 -3.40
C ILE A 172 -1.05 0.02 -4.68
N ALA A 173 -0.24 1.06 -4.63
CA ALA A 173 0.03 1.90 -5.79
C ALA A 173 1.47 2.43 -5.76
N ASP A 174 1.94 2.90 -6.92
CA ASP A 174 3.14 3.72 -7.01
C ASP A 174 2.74 5.20 -7.04
N ALA A 175 3.34 6.00 -6.18
CA ALA A 175 3.04 7.43 -6.06
C ALA A 175 3.37 8.24 -7.33
N GLU A 176 4.22 7.72 -8.23
CA GLU A 176 4.47 8.35 -9.54
C GLU A 176 3.19 8.51 -10.35
N SER A 177 2.36 7.48 -10.36
CA SER A 177 1.13 7.50 -11.14
C SER A 177 0.09 6.53 -10.56
N PRO A 178 -0.52 6.86 -9.41
CA PRO A 178 -1.33 5.90 -8.67
C PRO A 178 -2.52 5.37 -9.45
N LYS A 179 -3.15 6.20 -10.28
CA LYS A 179 -4.28 5.81 -11.14
C LYS A 179 -3.95 4.63 -12.05
N TYR A 180 -2.73 4.59 -12.57
CA TYR A 180 -2.32 3.61 -13.58
C TYR A 180 -1.42 2.51 -13.02
N LEU A 181 -0.65 2.83 -11.99
CA LEU A 181 0.26 1.91 -11.33
C LEU A 181 -0.31 1.51 -9.96
N ASN A 182 -1.32 0.66 -10.00
CA ASN A 182 -1.93 0.11 -8.80
C ASN A 182 -2.30 -1.36 -8.98
N LYS A 183 -2.39 -2.07 -7.88
CA LYS A 183 -2.84 -3.46 -7.81
C LYS A 183 -3.63 -3.68 -6.53
N LEU A 184 -4.48 -4.69 -6.53
CA LEU A 184 -5.21 -5.10 -5.34
C LEU A 184 -5.03 -6.58 -5.05
N LEU A 185 -5.21 -6.92 -3.77
CA LEU A 185 -5.25 -8.29 -3.27
C LEU A 185 -6.53 -8.48 -2.46
N GLN A 186 -7.33 -9.45 -2.86
CA GLN A 186 -8.54 -9.86 -2.17
C GLN A 186 -8.64 -11.40 -2.10
N PHE A 187 -9.38 -11.92 -1.13
CA PHE A 187 -9.58 -13.35 -0.92
C PHE A 187 -11.04 -13.76 -1.14
#